data_7f3b551bdbd6feb528ded1a427f3e964
#
_entry.id   7f3b551bdbd6feb528ded1a427f3e964
#
_cell.length_a   1.000
_cell.length_b   1.000
_cell.length_c   1.000
_cell.angle_alpha   90.00
_cell.angle_beta   90.00
_cell.angle_gamma   90.00
#
_symmetry.space_group_name_H-M   'P 1'
#
loop_
_entity.id
_entity.type
_entity.pdbx_description
1 polymer ?
#
loop_
_entity_poly.entity_id
_entity_poly.type
_entity_poly.pdbx_seq_one_letter_code
_entity_poly.pdbx_strand_id
1 'polypeptide(L)'
;MRLRHLLTTLALAAGLAAPAWAQECVGRNLFDDLPPGRMEQLQAATRDIPFHRGLFWQATKGDQVVTLIGTYHFNDPRHDATMKRFGPVLDKAATLLVEAGPAEEKRLAGAMTSDPSLIMDAKGPTLPERMSPEDWKSLWTAMEARGMPAVVTSRMRPWYVSVMLGISPCMLQTVRKTGDTGGLDHQLIKRAEKAQVPIHALEPWDTVFKLFAGMTPDEEIDMIRAAMPAAEHADDYAVTLTEAYFSGDSWLIWEFGRFDAYDNSGMSRAEIDQQMRLAQDKLMDQRNRNWIAPIEAAAADAAKQGKGVVAGFGALHLPGRNGVLALLQAKGWTIRPIKSGEEANGG
;
A
#
# COMPACT_ATOMS: atom_id res chain seq x y z
N MET A 1 -75.96 22.90 -7.26
CA MET A 1 -76.35 21.48 -7.62
C MET A 1 -75.12 20.64 -7.90
N ARG A 2 -74.88 19.69 -7.01
CA ARG A 2 -73.98 18.51 -7.09
C ARG A 2 -72.48 18.77 -7.31
N LEU A 3 -71.77 18.81 -6.18
CA LEU A 3 -70.34 18.55 -5.92
C LEU A 3 -70.03 17.09 -6.20
N ARG A 4 -69.03 16.81 -7.01
CA ARG A 4 -68.43 15.44 -7.12
C ARG A 4 -66.98 15.51 -6.65
N HIS A 5 -66.71 14.75 -5.59
CA HIS A 5 -65.41 14.54 -5.00
C HIS A 5 -64.51 13.76 -5.96
N LEU A 6 -63.28 14.23 -6.21
CA LEU A 6 -62.18 13.45 -6.73
C LEU A 6 -61.19 13.26 -5.60
N LEU A 7 -61.13 12.04 -5.08
CA LEU A 7 -60.08 11.55 -4.21
C LEU A 7 -58.87 11.18 -5.09
N THR A 8 -57.80 11.97 -5.00
CA THR A 8 -56.50 11.62 -5.57
C THR A 8 -55.67 10.99 -4.47
N THR A 9 -55.48 9.67 -4.59
CA THR A 9 -54.57 8.87 -3.79
C THR A 9 -53.12 9.22 -4.13
N LEU A 10 -52.44 9.85 -3.19
CA LEU A 10 -50.99 10.08 -3.25
C LEU A 10 -50.28 8.78 -2.86
N ALA A 11 -49.75 8.05 -3.84
CA ALA A 11 -48.89 6.91 -3.61
C ALA A 11 -47.51 7.43 -3.19
N LEU A 12 -47.15 7.29 -1.91
CA LEU A 12 -45.79 7.50 -1.40
C LEU A 12 -44.94 6.38 -1.96
N ALA A 13 -44.16 6.64 -3.02
CA ALA A 13 -43.06 5.80 -3.41
C ALA A 13 -41.92 5.99 -2.39
N ALA A 14 -41.87 5.12 -1.38
CA ALA A 14 -40.67 4.95 -0.57
C ALA A 14 -39.57 4.36 -1.46
N GLY A 15 -38.77 5.22 -2.04
CA GLY A 15 -37.51 4.84 -2.68
C GLY A 15 -36.61 4.23 -1.62
N LEU A 16 -36.46 2.91 -1.65
CA LEU A 16 -35.39 2.23 -0.98
C LEU A 16 -34.08 2.76 -1.60
N ALA A 17 -33.44 3.71 -0.94
CA ALA A 17 -32.05 4.05 -1.21
C ALA A 17 -31.26 2.79 -0.92
N ALA A 18 -30.91 2.04 -1.97
CA ALA A 18 -29.89 1.00 -1.86
C ALA A 18 -28.64 1.66 -1.28
N PRO A 19 -27.97 1.04 -0.30
CA PRO A 19 -26.71 1.55 0.16
C PRO A 19 -25.81 1.68 -1.08
N ALA A 20 -25.20 2.86 -1.25
CA ALA A 20 -24.20 3.07 -2.28
C ALA A 20 -23.02 2.15 -1.91
N TRP A 21 -23.01 0.94 -2.47
CA TRP A 21 -21.87 0.06 -2.44
C TRP A 21 -20.72 0.86 -3.06
N ALA A 22 -19.59 0.92 -2.37
CA ALA A 22 -18.37 1.41 -2.97
C ALA A 22 -18.23 0.66 -4.29
N GLN A 23 -18.06 1.38 -5.39
CA GLN A 23 -17.95 0.77 -6.71
C GLN A 23 -16.68 -0.09 -6.68
N GLU A 24 -16.86 -1.41 -6.59
CA GLU A 24 -15.73 -2.33 -6.66
C GLU A 24 -15.01 -2.10 -7.97
N CYS A 25 -13.69 -2.00 -7.89
CA CYS A 25 -12.88 -1.89 -9.10
C CYS A 25 -13.03 -3.17 -9.90
N VAL A 26 -13.53 -3.06 -11.13
CA VAL A 26 -13.76 -4.20 -12.01
C VAL A 26 -12.45 -4.52 -12.72
N GLY A 27 -11.83 -5.62 -12.34
CA GLY A 27 -10.64 -6.18 -12.96
C GLY A 27 -10.64 -7.70 -12.83
N ARG A 28 -9.72 -8.38 -13.52
CA ARG A 28 -9.53 -9.82 -13.44
C ARG A 28 -8.35 -10.13 -12.53
N ASN A 29 -8.42 -11.25 -11.84
CA ASN A 29 -7.24 -11.77 -11.17
C ASN A 29 -6.30 -12.39 -12.21
N LEU A 30 -5.17 -11.74 -12.47
CA LEU A 30 -4.20 -12.19 -13.47
C LEU A 30 -3.55 -13.54 -13.13
N PHE A 31 -3.64 -14.00 -11.89
CA PHE A 31 -3.19 -15.35 -11.52
C PHE A 31 -4.03 -16.44 -12.15
N ASP A 32 -5.31 -16.18 -12.47
CA ASP A 32 -6.21 -17.16 -13.08
C ASP A 32 -5.87 -17.41 -14.55
N ASP A 33 -5.24 -16.44 -15.22
CA ASP A 33 -4.89 -16.46 -16.65
C ASP A 33 -3.39 -16.73 -16.90
N LEU A 34 -2.62 -17.14 -15.90
CA LEU A 34 -1.20 -17.38 -16.06
C LEU A 34 -0.89 -18.54 -17.03
N PRO A 35 0.16 -18.43 -17.85
CA PRO A 35 0.62 -19.54 -18.67
C PRO A 35 0.95 -20.77 -17.82
N PRO A 36 0.80 -22.00 -18.38
CA PRO A 36 1.17 -23.23 -17.68
C PRO A 36 2.59 -23.16 -17.09
N GLY A 37 2.73 -23.58 -15.83
CA GLY A 37 4.02 -23.56 -15.09
C GLY A 37 4.47 -22.20 -14.57
N ARG A 38 3.76 -21.11 -14.88
CA ARG A 38 4.13 -19.76 -14.39
C ARG A 38 3.88 -19.62 -12.89
N MET A 39 2.77 -20.13 -12.39
CA MET A 39 2.47 -20.10 -10.95
C MET A 39 3.53 -20.87 -10.14
N GLU A 40 3.98 -22.02 -10.63
CA GLU A 40 5.04 -22.81 -9.99
C GLU A 40 6.38 -22.04 -9.98
N GLN A 41 6.69 -21.29 -11.05
CA GLN A 41 7.89 -20.42 -11.09
C GLN A 41 7.80 -19.31 -10.05
N LEU A 42 6.65 -18.64 -9.94
CA LEU A 42 6.41 -17.59 -8.93
C LEU A 42 6.54 -18.15 -7.51
N GLN A 43 5.90 -19.29 -7.24
CA GLN A 43 5.98 -19.95 -5.93
C GLN A 43 7.40 -20.43 -5.63
N ALA A 44 8.16 -20.88 -6.62
CA ALA A 44 9.57 -21.23 -6.45
C ALA A 44 10.43 -20.02 -6.09
N ALA A 45 10.16 -18.86 -6.69
CA ALA A 45 10.87 -17.61 -6.40
C ALA A 45 10.59 -17.08 -4.97
N THR A 46 9.43 -17.40 -4.40
CA THR A 46 9.08 -16.96 -3.03
C THR A 46 9.51 -17.95 -1.94
N ARG A 47 9.76 -19.23 -2.27
CA ARG A 47 9.97 -20.33 -1.32
C ARG A 47 11.03 -20.07 -0.27
N ASP A 48 12.14 -19.45 -0.66
CA ASP A 48 13.30 -19.23 0.20
C ASP A 48 13.28 -17.82 0.86
N ILE A 49 12.20 -17.09 0.67
CA ILE A 49 12.02 -15.77 1.31
C ILE A 49 11.49 -15.99 2.74
N PRO A 50 12.24 -15.58 3.77
CA PRO A 50 11.77 -15.73 5.15
C PRO A 50 10.43 -15.01 5.36
N PHE A 51 9.51 -15.67 6.05
CA PHE A 51 8.21 -15.09 6.43
C PHE A 51 7.34 -14.61 5.23
N HIS A 52 7.51 -15.18 4.04
CA HIS A 52 6.78 -14.71 2.85
C HIS A 52 5.25 -14.88 2.96
N ARG A 53 4.77 -15.74 3.86
CA ARG A 53 3.35 -15.97 4.12
C ARG A 53 2.95 -15.53 5.52
N GLY A 54 1.82 -14.84 5.59
CA GLY A 54 1.19 -14.38 6.83
C GLY A 54 1.21 -12.86 6.95
N LEU A 55 0.05 -12.31 7.36
CA LEU A 55 -0.16 -10.86 7.53
C LEU A 55 -0.08 -10.43 8.99
N PHE A 56 -0.24 -11.38 9.95
CA PHE A 56 -0.41 -11.07 11.36
C PHE A 56 0.58 -11.85 12.20
N TRP A 57 1.38 -11.15 12.98
CA TRP A 57 2.46 -11.73 13.75
C TRP A 57 2.53 -11.17 15.17
N GLN A 58 3.05 -11.94 16.08
CA GLN A 58 3.44 -11.49 17.41
C GLN A 58 4.94 -11.63 17.55
N ALA A 59 5.58 -10.55 18.00
CA ALA A 59 6.98 -10.54 18.40
C ALA A 59 7.04 -10.36 19.92
N THR A 60 7.84 -11.21 20.61
CA THR A 60 7.99 -11.16 22.08
C THR A 60 9.47 -11.20 22.47
N LYS A 61 9.84 -10.43 23.51
CA LYS A 61 11.18 -10.41 24.09
C LYS A 61 11.09 -10.07 25.59
N GLY A 62 11.24 -11.09 26.44
CA GLY A 62 10.90 -10.94 27.87
C GLY A 62 9.42 -10.62 28.04
N ASP A 63 9.12 -9.52 28.71
CA ASP A 63 7.77 -8.98 28.94
C ASP A 63 7.28 -8.04 27.82
N GLN A 64 8.12 -7.77 26.82
CA GLN A 64 7.78 -6.92 25.69
C GLN A 64 6.96 -7.69 24.65
N VAL A 65 5.87 -7.10 24.19
CA VAL A 65 4.95 -7.69 23.20
C VAL A 65 4.65 -6.67 22.09
N VAL A 66 4.84 -7.06 20.85
CA VAL A 66 4.44 -6.30 19.65
C VAL A 66 3.54 -7.15 18.79
N THR A 67 2.32 -6.67 18.53
CA THR A 67 1.42 -7.24 17.52
C THR A 67 1.67 -6.52 16.19
N LEU A 68 2.17 -7.26 15.19
CA LEU A 68 2.49 -6.72 13.86
C LEU A 68 1.37 -7.08 12.89
N ILE A 69 0.86 -6.08 12.19
CA ILE A 69 -0.25 -6.17 11.25
C ILE A 69 0.24 -5.68 9.89
N GLY A 70 0.40 -6.59 8.93
CA GLY A 70 0.65 -6.22 7.55
C GLY A 70 -0.61 -5.60 6.95
N THR A 71 -0.52 -4.35 6.49
CA THR A 71 -1.67 -3.61 5.97
C THR A 71 -1.72 -3.61 4.43
N TYR A 72 -2.90 -3.27 3.90
CA TYR A 72 -3.14 -2.92 2.52
C TYR A 72 -3.79 -1.53 2.49
N HIS A 73 -3.27 -0.67 1.61
CA HIS A 73 -3.55 0.77 1.64
C HIS A 73 -4.92 1.17 1.06
N PHE A 74 -5.67 0.23 0.47
CA PHE A 74 -6.97 0.53 -0.13
C PHE A 74 -8.09 -0.21 0.57
N ASN A 75 -9.29 0.36 0.48
CA ASN A 75 -10.48 -0.22 1.10
C ASN A 75 -10.86 -1.57 0.49
N ASP A 76 -11.19 -2.51 1.36
CA ASP A 76 -11.77 -3.79 1.02
C ASP A 76 -12.68 -4.26 2.18
N PRO A 77 -13.88 -4.78 1.92
CA PRO A 77 -14.80 -5.20 3.00
C PRO A 77 -14.22 -6.33 3.88
N ARG A 78 -13.24 -7.09 3.40
CA ARG A 78 -12.55 -8.13 4.17
C ARG A 78 -11.71 -7.57 5.33
N HIS A 79 -11.39 -6.27 5.31
CA HIS A 79 -10.76 -5.60 6.44
C HIS A 79 -11.62 -5.59 7.70
N ASP A 80 -12.95 -5.66 7.57
CA ASP A 80 -13.85 -5.74 8.73
C ASP A 80 -13.54 -6.93 9.64
N ALA A 81 -13.21 -8.09 9.05
CA ALA A 81 -12.80 -9.27 9.82
C ALA A 81 -11.51 -9.03 10.60
N THR A 82 -10.53 -8.35 9.99
CA THR A 82 -9.28 -7.96 10.63
C THR A 82 -9.52 -6.95 11.75
N MET A 83 -10.32 -5.92 11.49
CA MET A 83 -10.66 -4.91 12.50
C MET A 83 -11.46 -5.49 13.68
N LYS A 84 -12.38 -6.42 13.41
CA LYS A 84 -13.10 -7.16 14.46
C LYS A 84 -12.14 -7.95 15.35
N ARG A 85 -11.10 -8.54 14.79
CA ARG A 85 -10.12 -9.36 15.49
C ARG A 85 -9.11 -8.53 16.27
N PHE A 86 -8.49 -7.54 15.64
CA PHE A 86 -7.37 -6.78 16.21
C PHE A 86 -7.79 -5.45 16.86
N GLY A 87 -9.01 -4.96 16.60
CA GLY A 87 -9.53 -3.76 17.26
C GLY A 87 -9.47 -3.83 18.81
N PRO A 88 -9.93 -4.92 19.45
CA PRO A 88 -9.83 -5.06 20.90
C PRO A 88 -8.39 -5.11 21.45
N VAL A 89 -7.43 -5.60 20.66
CA VAL A 89 -6.00 -5.59 21.00
C VAL A 89 -5.47 -4.17 20.92
N LEU A 90 -5.81 -3.47 19.86
CA LEU A 90 -5.42 -2.06 19.66
C LEU A 90 -6.00 -1.15 20.76
N ASP A 91 -7.26 -1.34 21.17
CA ASP A 91 -7.90 -0.53 22.21
C ASP A 91 -7.15 -0.61 23.57
N LYS A 92 -6.41 -1.69 23.81
CA LYS A 92 -5.64 -1.92 25.05
C LYS A 92 -4.15 -1.63 24.88
N ALA A 93 -3.67 -1.39 23.68
CA ALA A 93 -2.26 -1.15 23.40
C ALA A 93 -1.77 0.15 24.08
N ALA A 94 -0.48 0.21 24.37
CA ALA A 94 0.15 1.44 24.85
C ALA A 94 0.25 2.47 23.71
N THR A 95 0.43 2.00 22.48
CA THR A 95 0.54 2.84 21.28
C THR A 95 0.28 2.03 20.02
N LEU A 96 -0.14 2.73 18.97
CA LEU A 96 -0.12 2.28 17.58
C LEU A 96 1.09 2.89 16.86
N LEU A 97 1.92 2.04 16.26
CA LEU A 97 2.98 2.46 15.33
C LEU A 97 2.50 2.28 13.90
N VAL A 98 2.70 3.29 13.06
CA VAL A 98 2.34 3.29 11.63
C VAL A 98 3.48 3.87 10.80
N GLU A 99 3.49 3.62 9.49
CA GLU A 99 4.50 4.23 8.59
C GLU A 99 4.44 5.76 8.68
N ALA A 100 3.27 6.33 8.39
CA ALA A 100 2.95 7.73 8.53
C ALA A 100 1.66 7.89 9.35
N GLY A 101 1.64 8.83 10.27
CA GLY A 101 0.44 9.16 11.03
C GLY A 101 -0.28 10.38 10.46
N PRO A 102 -1.43 10.77 11.04
CA PRO A 102 -2.21 11.92 10.55
C PRO A 102 -1.42 13.24 10.50
N ALA A 103 -0.45 13.41 11.41
CA ALA A 103 0.41 14.61 11.43
C ALA A 103 1.38 14.62 10.25
N GLU A 104 1.98 13.49 9.92
CA GLU A 104 2.90 13.33 8.79
C GLU A 104 2.18 13.49 7.46
N GLU A 105 1.01 12.88 7.30
CA GLU A 105 0.17 13.01 6.10
C GLU A 105 -0.25 14.47 5.86
N LYS A 106 -0.69 15.15 6.91
CA LYS A 106 -1.04 16.58 6.83
C LYS A 106 0.14 17.44 6.42
N ARG A 107 1.34 17.17 6.97
CA ARG A 107 2.56 17.91 6.62
C ARG A 107 2.99 17.63 5.18
N LEU A 108 2.93 16.37 4.73
CA LEU A 108 3.22 15.99 3.34
C LEU A 108 2.30 16.70 2.36
N ALA A 109 0.99 16.63 2.58
CA ALA A 109 -0.01 17.29 1.73
C ALA A 109 0.19 18.83 1.71
N GLY A 110 0.49 19.42 2.86
CA GLY A 110 0.81 20.84 2.98
C GLY A 110 2.07 21.23 2.21
N ALA A 111 3.13 20.43 2.31
CA ALA A 111 4.39 20.67 1.59
C ALA A 111 4.18 20.57 0.06
N MET A 112 3.51 19.55 -0.43
CA MET A 112 3.22 19.39 -1.87
C MET A 112 2.36 20.53 -2.43
N THR A 113 1.48 21.10 -1.60
CA THR A 113 0.64 22.24 -1.99
C THR A 113 1.44 23.54 -2.00
N SER A 114 2.31 23.76 -1.02
CA SER A 114 3.08 25.00 -0.87
C SER A 114 4.31 25.05 -1.77
N ASP A 115 4.89 23.90 -2.11
CA ASP A 115 6.04 23.77 -3.00
C ASP A 115 5.76 22.73 -4.12
N PRO A 116 5.13 23.15 -5.22
CA PRO A 116 4.91 22.28 -6.37
C PRO A 116 6.18 21.68 -6.98
N SER A 117 7.37 22.28 -6.71
CA SER A 117 8.63 21.75 -7.24
C SER A 117 8.98 20.35 -6.68
N LEU A 118 8.35 19.93 -5.59
CA LEU A 118 8.49 18.59 -5.04
C LEU A 118 7.99 17.51 -5.99
N ILE A 119 6.95 17.79 -6.79
CA ILE A 119 6.31 16.85 -7.72
C ILE A 119 6.40 17.26 -9.19
N MET A 120 6.82 18.52 -9.46
CA MET A 120 6.92 19.08 -10.82
C MET A 120 8.33 19.55 -11.10
N ASP A 121 8.81 19.35 -12.32
CA ASP A 121 10.05 19.94 -12.82
C ASP A 121 9.74 21.01 -13.89
N ALA A 122 9.68 22.26 -13.45
CA ALA A 122 9.36 23.37 -14.33
C ALA A 122 10.54 23.82 -15.21
N LYS A 123 11.77 23.43 -14.87
CA LYS A 123 13.01 23.97 -15.48
C LYS A 123 13.84 22.94 -16.24
N GLY A 124 13.76 21.67 -15.85
CA GLY A 124 14.48 20.57 -16.48
C GLY A 124 13.86 20.14 -17.81
N PRO A 125 14.49 19.18 -18.49
CA PRO A 125 13.91 18.57 -19.68
C PRO A 125 12.58 17.89 -19.35
N THR A 126 11.62 17.99 -20.26
CA THR A 126 10.31 17.32 -20.13
C THR A 126 10.46 15.81 -20.30
N LEU A 127 9.49 15.05 -19.78
CA LEU A 127 9.49 13.59 -19.98
C LEU A 127 9.55 13.19 -21.47
N PRO A 128 8.77 13.80 -22.40
CA PRO A 128 8.90 13.47 -23.83
C PRO A 128 10.28 13.79 -24.43
N GLU A 129 11.08 14.69 -23.85
CA GLU A 129 12.47 14.93 -24.26
C GLU A 129 13.45 13.87 -23.74
N ARG A 130 13.04 13.08 -22.75
CA ARG A 130 13.83 12.04 -22.08
C ARG A 130 13.45 10.61 -22.51
N MET A 131 12.37 10.44 -23.28
CA MET A 131 11.80 9.15 -23.64
C MET A 131 11.64 9.02 -25.14
N SER A 132 11.47 7.79 -25.65
CA SER A 132 11.05 7.59 -27.02
C SER A 132 9.62 8.12 -27.24
N PRO A 133 9.25 8.50 -28.49
CA PRO A 133 7.87 8.91 -28.77
C PRO A 133 6.82 7.83 -28.42
N GLU A 134 7.20 6.55 -28.53
CA GLU A 134 6.35 5.41 -28.20
C GLU A 134 6.16 5.28 -26.69
N ASP A 135 7.26 5.26 -25.91
CA ASP A 135 7.20 5.25 -24.44
C ASP A 135 6.40 6.43 -23.90
N TRP A 136 6.63 7.62 -24.45
CA TRP A 136 5.86 8.80 -24.07
C TRP A 136 4.37 8.65 -24.35
N LYS A 137 4.01 8.09 -25.51
CA LYS A 137 2.60 7.84 -25.85
C LYS A 137 1.95 6.88 -24.86
N SER A 138 2.59 5.78 -24.53
CA SER A 138 2.09 4.81 -23.56
C SER A 138 1.94 5.46 -22.19
N LEU A 139 2.96 6.21 -21.76
CA LEU A 139 2.94 6.90 -20.47
C LEU A 139 1.79 7.90 -20.34
N TRP A 140 1.67 8.84 -21.29
CA TRP A 140 0.63 9.87 -21.15
C TRP A 140 -0.77 9.26 -21.25
N THR A 141 -0.98 8.19 -22.03
CA THR A 141 -2.25 7.46 -22.07
C THR A 141 -2.59 6.86 -20.72
N ALA A 142 -1.63 6.20 -20.06
CA ALA A 142 -1.81 5.65 -18.72
C ALA A 142 -2.09 6.74 -17.66
N MET A 143 -1.44 7.89 -17.77
CA MET A 143 -1.65 9.01 -16.86
C MET A 143 -2.97 9.74 -17.11
N GLU A 144 -3.41 9.84 -18.36
CA GLU A 144 -4.72 10.42 -18.72
C GLU A 144 -5.88 9.59 -18.14
N ALA A 145 -5.77 8.25 -18.17
CA ALA A 145 -6.71 7.35 -17.51
C ALA A 145 -6.81 7.64 -16.00
N ARG A 146 -5.74 8.15 -15.39
CA ARG A 146 -5.68 8.62 -13.98
C ARG A 146 -6.10 10.07 -13.80
N GLY A 147 -6.60 10.73 -14.87
CA GLY A 147 -7.03 12.12 -14.87
C GLY A 147 -5.90 13.14 -14.83
N MET A 148 -4.71 12.77 -15.31
CA MET A 148 -3.53 13.64 -15.44
C MET A 148 -3.30 13.98 -16.91
N PRO A 149 -3.62 15.21 -17.39
CA PRO A 149 -3.42 15.57 -18.79
C PRO A 149 -1.94 15.48 -19.22
N ALA A 150 -1.69 15.14 -20.49
CA ALA A 150 -0.35 14.99 -21.04
C ALA A 150 0.58 16.20 -20.77
N VAL A 151 0.05 17.43 -20.89
CA VAL A 151 0.81 18.67 -20.63
C VAL A 151 1.27 18.75 -19.18
N VAL A 152 0.47 18.30 -18.22
CA VAL A 152 0.82 18.27 -16.80
C VAL A 152 1.82 17.13 -16.56
N THR A 153 1.52 15.93 -17.06
CA THR A 153 2.38 14.75 -16.96
C THR A 153 3.79 15.03 -17.49
N SER A 154 3.91 15.77 -18.60
CA SER A 154 5.21 16.07 -19.24
C SER A 154 6.18 16.82 -18.31
N ARG A 155 5.69 17.50 -17.29
CA ARG A 155 6.45 18.28 -16.32
C ARG A 155 6.48 17.66 -14.91
N MET A 156 5.87 16.50 -14.73
CA MET A 156 5.95 15.78 -13.45
C MET A 156 7.34 15.20 -13.22
N ARG A 157 7.77 15.16 -11.97
CA ARG A 157 8.98 14.41 -11.60
C ARG A 157 8.77 12.91 -11.82
N PRO A 158 9.75 12.20 -12.36
CA PRO A 158 9.61 10.77 -12.68
C PRO A 158 9.18 9.91 -11.49
N TRP A 159 9.72 10.17 -10.30
CA TRP A 159 9.34 9.43 -9.10
C TRP A 159 7.83 9.54 -8.81
N TYR A 160 7.27 10.73 -8.98
CA TYR A 160 5.83 10.95 -8.72
C TYR A 160 4.97 10.26 -9.77
N VAL A 161 5.41 10.29 -11.04
CA VAL A 161 4.78 9.54 -12.12
C VAL A 161 4.76 8.04 -11.80
N SER A 162 5.89 7.46 -11.38
CA SER A 162 5.99 6.03 -11.04
C SER A 162 5.06 5.64 -9.88
N VAL A 163 4.94 6.48 -8.85
CA VAL A 163 3.97 6.28 -7.76
C VAL A 163 2.54 6.29 -8.31
N MET A 164 2.21 7.26 -9.18
CA MET A 164 0.87 7.36 -9.77
C MET A 164 0.55 6.17 -10.68
N LEU A 165 1.52 5.63 -11.43
CA LEU A 165 1.35 4.43 -12.25
C LEU A 165 1.02 3.19 -11.42
N GLY A 166 1.56 3.08 -10.21
CA GLY A 166 1.28 2.00 -9.27
C GLY A 166 -0.15 1.99 -8.70
N ILE A 167 -0.93 3.06 -8.92
CA ILE A 167 -2.32 3.15 -8.43
C ILE A 167 -3.26 3.00 -9.62
N SER A 168 -4.26 2.10 -9.53
CA SER A 168 -5.22 1.93 -10.60
C SER A 168 -6.12 3.17 -10.78
N PRO A 169 -6.58 3.45 -12.02
CA PRO A 169 -7.52 4.54 -12.28
C PRO A 169 -8.77 4.46 -11.42
N CYS A 170 -9.32 3.26 -11.23
CA CYS A 170 -10.49 3.01 -10.40
C CYS A 170 -10.24 3.36 -8.92
N MET A 171 -9.12 2.91 -8.35
CA MET A 171 -8.74 3.24 -6.96
C MET A 171 -8.57 4.74 -6.76
N LEU A 172 -7.92 5.45 -7.72
CA LEU A 172 -7.80 6.90 -7.66
C LEU A 172 -9.15 7.61 -7.70
N GLN A 173 -10.10 7.13 -8.49
CA GLN A 173 -11.45 7.69 -8.51
C GLN A 173 -12.15 7.51 -7.16
N THR A 174 -11.97 6.37 -6.52
CA THR A 174 -12.51 6.11 -5.17
C THR A 174 -11.91 7.08 -4.16
N VAL A 175 -10.59 7.23 -4.13
CA VAL A 175 -9.90 8.18 -3.23
C VAL A 175 -10.38 9.62 -3.48
N ARG A 176 -10.55 10.04 -4.73
CA ARG A 176 -11.08 11.38 -5.06
C ARG A 176 -12.50 11.60 -4.56
N LYS A 177 -13.35 10.58 -4.57
CA LYS A 177 -14.74 10.67 -4.09
C LYS A 177 -14.85 10.67 -2.58
N THR A 178 -14.03 9.87 -1.91
CA THR A 178 -14.10 9.67 -0.45
C THR A 178 -13.16 10.58 0.34
N GLY A 179 -12.11 11.08 -0.29
CA GLY A 179 -11.01 11.81 0.37
C GLY A 179 -10.07 10.91 1.18
N ASP A 180 -10.22 9.58 1.08
CA ASP A 180 -9.50 8.59 1.89
C ASP A 180 -9.31 7.30 1.09
N THR A 181 -8.17 6.64 1.26
CA THR A 181 -7.94 5.31 0.68
C THR A 181 -8.81 4.24 1.35
N GLY A 182 -9.20 4.45 2.61
CA GLY A 182 -9.98 3.50 3.40
C GLY A 182 -9.23 2.21 3.74
N GLY A 183 -7.94 2.16 3.52
CA GLY A 183 -7.10 1.00 3.76
C GLY A 183 -7.05 0.56 5.21
N LEU A 184 -6.49 -0.62 5.46
CA LEU A 184 -6.43 -1.18 6.83
C LEU A 184 -5.62 -0.29 7.77
N ASP A 185 -4.55 0.34 7.28
CA ASP A 185 -3.75 1.33 8.01
C ASP A 185 -4.60 2.51 8.50
N HIS A 186 -5.41 3.11 7.63
CA HIS A 186 -6.32 4.20 8.01
C HIS A 186 -7.43 3.72 8.94
N GLN A 187 -7.91 2.48 8.80
CA GLN A 187 -8.89 1.91 9.74
C GLN A 187 -8.29 1.71 11.14
N LEU A 188 -7.03 1.27 11.24
CA LEU A 188 -6.30 1.17 12.49
C LEU A 188 -6.10 2.55 13.13
N ILE A 189 -5.70 3.56 12.36
CA ILE A 189 -5.55 4.95 12.81
C ILE A 189 -6.87 5.48 13.38
N LYS A 190 -7.96 5.40 12.64
CA LYS A 190 -9.30 5.82 13.10
C LYS A 190 -9.75 5.11 14.37
N ARG A 191 -9.42 3.82 14.50
CA ARG A 191 -9.72 3.06 15.71
C ARG A 191 -8.91 3.53 16.89
N ALA A 192 -7.60 3.77 16.71
CA ALA A 192 -6.71 4.28 17.76
C ALA A 192 -7.16 5.66 18.24
N GLU A 193 -7.50 6.58 17.33
CA GLU A 193 -8.04 7.89 17.66
C GLU A 193 -9.32 7.78 18.51
N LYS A 194 -10.26 6.92 18.08
CA LYS A 194 -11.51 6.68 18.84
C LYS A 194 -11.25 6.09 20.23
N ALA A 195 -10.27 5.21 20.36
CA ALA A 195 -9.89 4.57 21.63
C ALA A 195 -8.92 5.43 22.46
N GLN A 196 -8.52 6.60 21.94
CA GLN A 196 -7.51 7.49 22.56
C GLN A 196 -6.16 6.79 22.78
N VAL A 197 -5.80 5.85 21.92
CA VAL A 197 -4.47 5.21 21.89
C VAL A 197 -3.50 6.12 21.14
N PRO A 198 -2.35 6.47 21.72
CA PRO A 198 -1.34 7.28 21.05
C PRO A 198 -0.90 6.66 19.72
N ILE A 199 -0.71 7.50 18.71
CA ILE A 199 -0.24 7.09 17.37
C ILE A 199 1.14 7.72 17.14
N HIS A 200 2.10 6.89 16.73
CA HIS A 200 3.44 7.35 16.39
C HIS A 200 3.85 6.86 15.02
N ALA A 201 4.35 7.77 14.19
CA ALA A 201 4.92 7.45 12.89
C ALA A 201 6.32 6.82 13.05
N LEU A 202 6.59 5.78 12.28
CA LEU A 202 7.92 5.16 12.16
C LEU A 202 8.85 5.97 11.25
N GLU A 203 8.28 6.87 10.46
CA GLU A 203 8.99 7.69 9.47
C GLU A 203 8.63 9.17 9.57
N PRO A 204 9.58 10.06 9.27
CA PRO A 204 9.26 11.46 9.07
C PRO A 204 8.44 11.67 7.79
N TRP A 205 7.64 12.73 7.77
CA TRP A 205 6.72 13.09 6.68
C TRP A 205 7.39 13.23 5.29
N ASP A 206 8.69 13.52 5.24
CA ASP A 206 9.47 13.78 4.03
C ASP A 206 10.19 12.54 3.48
N THR A 207 9.93 11.37 4.05
CA THR A 207 10.57 10.09 3.65
C THR A 207 10.41 9.82 2.16
N VAL A 208 9.22 10.03 1.60
CA VAL A 208 8.96 9.76 0.18
C VAL A 208 9.93 10.52 -0.74
N PHE A 209 10.30 11.76 -0.42
CA PHE A 209 11.24 12.52 -1.24
C PHE A 209 12.68 12.00 -1.12
N LYS A 210 13.04 11.47 0.05
CA LYS A 210 14.37 10.90 0.32
C LYS A 210 14.58 9.57 -0.37
N LEU A 211 13.51 8.78 -0.57
CA LEU A 211 13.59 7.49 -1.26
C LEU A 211 14.11 7.64 -2.69
N PHE A 212 13.71 8.70 -3.37
CA PHE A 212 14.08 8.95 -4.77
C PHE A 212 15.24 9.95 -4.91
N ALA A 213 15.73 10.53 -3.81
CA ALA A 213 16.88 11.41 -3.85
C ALA A 213 18.14 10.65 -4.29
N GLY A 214 18.91 11.24 -5.19
CA GLY A 214 20.18 10.69 -5.65
C GLY A 214 20.07 9.64 -6.77
N MET A 215 18.88 9.39 -7.31
CA MET A 215 18.73 8.64 -8.56
C MET A 215 19.29 9.47 -9.73
N THR A 216 19.94 8.79 -10.65
CA THR A 216 20.36 9.40 -11.92
C THR A 216 19.15 9.63 -12.83
N PRO A 217 19.23 10.55 -13.80
CA PRO A 217 18.15 10.75 -14.77
C PRO A 217 17.72 9.48 -15.53
N ASP A 218 18.68 8.59 -15.85
CA ASP A 218 18.38 7.33 -16.53
C ASP A 218 17.66 6.34 -15.62
N GLU A 219 18.11 6.20 -14.37
CA GLU A 219 17.43 5.35 -13.36
C GLU A 219 15.98 5.78 -13.13
N GLU A 220 15.72 7.10 -13.14
CA GLU A 220 14.35 7.63 -13.02
C GLU A 220 13.46 7.24 -14.19
N ILE A 221 13.97 7.26 -15.43
CA ILE A 221 13.21 6.87 -16.62
C ILE A 221 13.02 5.36 -16.67
N ASP A 222 14.04 4.58 -16.33
CA ASP A 222 13.97 3.12 -16.29
C ASP A 222 12.96 2.64 -15.23
N MET A 223 12.82 3.36 -14.13
CA MET A 223 11.77 3.08 -13.14
C MET A 223 10.36 3.25 -13.74
N ILE A 224 10.14 4.30 -14.56
CA ILE A 224 8.88 4.47 -15.27
C ILE A 224 8.66 3.31 -16.26
N ARG A 225 9.68 2.97 -17.07
CA ARG A 225 9.58 1.88 -18.06
C ARG A 225 9.26 0.53 -17.41
N ALA A 226 9.90 0.23 -16.28
CA ALA A 226 9.64 -1.00 -15.52
C ALA A 226 8.21 -1.07 -14.95
N ALA A 227 7.58 0.08 -14.67
CA ALA A 227 6.22 0.16 -14.16
C ALA A 227 5.13 0.15 -15.25
N MET A 228 5.48 0.40 -16.52
CA MET A 228 4.51 0.53 -17.61
C MET A 228 3.65 -0.72 -17.85
N PRO A 229 4.18 -1.97 -17.88
CA PRO A 229 3.37 -3.17 -18.08
C PRO A 229 2.23 -3.28 -17.06
N ALA A 230 2.53 -3.08 -15.79
CA ALA A 230 1.52 -3.07 -14.74
C ALA A 230 0.50 -1.93 -14.90
N ALA A 231 0.94 -0.77 -15.39
CA ALA A 231 0.07 0.41 -15.58
C ALA A 231 -0.94 0.25 -16.73
N GLU A 232 -0.64 -0.54 -17.75
CA GLU A 232 -1.53 -0.84 -18.88
C GLU A 232 -2.71 -1.74 -18.46
N HIS A 233 -2.53 -2.57 -17.43
CA HIS A 233 -3.53 -3.47 -16.86
C HIS A 233 -3.83 -3.15 -15.40
N ALA A 234 -3.81 -1.87 -15.05
CA ALA A 234 -3.76 -1.42 -13.66
C ALA A 234 -4.94 -1.89 -12.80
N ASP A 235 -6.15 -2.01 -13.36
CA ASP A 235 -7.32 -2.50 -12.60
C ASP A 235 -7.23 -4.02 -12.39
N ASP A 236 -6.74 -4.80 -13.36
CA ASP A 236 -6.46 -6.22 -13.21
C ASP A 236 -5.35 -6.45 -12.17
N TYR A 237 -4.29 -5.65 -12.22
CA TYR A 237 -3.23 -5.65 -11.20
C TYR A 237 -3.79 -5.35 -9.81
N ALA A 238 -4.65 -4.35 -9.68
CA ALA A 238 -5.26 -4.00 -8.41
C ALA A 238 -6.06 -5.17 -7.80
N VAL A 239 -6.85 -5.88 -8.61
CA VAL A 239 -7.57 -7.10 -8.18
C VAL A 239 -6.58 -8.19 -7.79
N THR A 240 -5.57 -8.46 -8.63
CA THR A 240 -4.54 -9.48 -8.37
C THR A 240 -3.79 -9.22 -7.06
N LEU A 241 -3.35 -7.97 -6.84
CA LEU A 241 -2.67 -7.55 -5.61
C LEU A 241 -3.56 -7.73 -4.38
N THR A 242 -4.84 -7.37 -4.51
CA THR A 242 -5.83 -7.52 -3.43
C THR A 242 -6.04 -9.00 -3.07
N GLU A 243 -6.23 -9.87 -4.06
CA GLU A 243 -6.39 -11.31 -3.82
C GLU A 243 -5.13 -11.94 -3.23
N ALA A 244 -3.95 -11.59 -3.72
CA ALA A 244 -2.69 -12.06 -3.16
C ALA A 244 -2.49 -11.60 -1.70
N TYR A 245 -2.82 -10.34 -1.38
CA TYR A 245 -2.80 -9.85 -0.01
C TYR A 245 -3.69 -10.69 0.91
N PHE A 246 -4.96 -10.89 0.55
CA PHE A 246 -5.89 -11.67 1.37
C PHE A 246 -5.60 -13.18 1.40
N SER A 247 -4.84 -13.70 0.42
CA SER A 247 -4.28 -15.06 0.49
C SER A 247 -3.15 -15.20 1.52
N GLY A 248 -2.60 -14.07 1.97
CA GLY A 248 -1.49 -14.00 2.92
C GLY A 248 -0.11 -14.19 2.28
N ASP A 249 0.00 -14.21 0.96
CA ASP A 249 1.30 -14.35 0.25
C ASP A 249 1.69 -13.03 -0.43
N SER A 250 2.03 -12.03 0.37
CA SER A 250 2.34 -10.69 -0.13
C SER A 250 3.62 -10.66 -0.99
N TRP A 251 4.60 -11.55 -0.75
CA TRP A 251 5.81 -11.58 -1.57
C TRP A 251 5.55 -12.11 -2.99
N LEU A 252 4.51 -12.91 -3.19
CA LEU A 252 4.09 -13.37 -4.51
C LEU A 252 3.78 -12.21 -5.45
N ILE A 253 3.23 -11.11 -4.92
CA ILE A 253 2.97 -9.86 -5.65
C ILE A 253 4.27 -9.27 -6.19
N TRP A 254 5.32 -9.25 -5.38
CA TRP A 254 6.63 -8.71 -5.74
C TRP A 254 7.26 -9.50 -6.90
N GLU A 255 7.22 -10.83 -6.81
CA GLU A 255 7.73 -11.69 -7.86
C GLU A 255 6.85 -11.66 -9.13
N PHE A 256 5.53 -11.53 -8.98
CA PHE A 256 4.64 -11.36 -10.13
C PHE A 256 4.99 -10.12 -10.93
N GLY A 257 5.18 -8.97 -10.29
CA GLY A 257 5.61 -7.74 -10.96
C GLY A 257 6.96 -7.88 -11.66
N ARG A 258 7.92 -8.61 -11.05
CA ARG A 258 9.21 -8.90 -11.67
C ARG A 258 9.07 -9.73 -12.95
N PHE A 259 8.30 -10.82 -12.91
CA PHE A 259 8.10 -11.70 -14.06
C PHE A 259 7.33 -11.00 -15.18
N ASP A 260 6.34 -10.20 -14.83
CA ASP A 260 5.60 -9.40 -15.79
C ASP A 260 6.52 -8.38 -16.51
N ALA A 261 7.39 -7.72 -15.75
CA ALA A 261 8.37 -6.81 -16.33
C ALA A 261 9.36 -7.54 -17.26
N TYR A 262 9.80 -8.78 -16.93
CA TYR A 262 10.64 -9.58 -17.81
C TYR A 262 9.99 -9.86 -19.16
N ASP A 263 8.69 -10.09 -19.17
CA ASP A 263 7.97 -10.50 -20.37
C ASP A 263 7.48 -9.30 -21.19
N ASN A 264 7.23 -8.15 -20.57
CA ASN A 264 6.43 -7.09 -21.19
C ASN A 264 7.10 -5.70 -21.22
N SER A 265 8.20 -5.45 -20.48
CA SER A 265 8.80 -4.09 -20.43
C SER A 265 9.75 -3.77 -21.60
N GLY A 266 10.16 -4.79 -22.39
CA GLY A 266 11.21 -4.64 -23.41
C GLY A 266 12.64 -4.47 -22.84
N MET A 267 12.80 -4.44 -21.52
CA MET A 267 14.10 -4.38 -20.84
C MET A 267 14.72 -5.78 -20.70
N SER A 268 16.04 -5.85 -20.61
CA SER A 268 16.71 -7.12 -20.28
C SER A 268 16.41 -7.58 -18.85
N ARG A 269 16.46 -8.88 -18.60
CA ARG A 269 16.31 -9.42 -17.23
C ARG A 269 17.30 -8.82 -16.24
N ALA A 270 18.52 -8.54 -16.65
CA ALA A 270 19.55 -7.95 -15.80
C ALA A 270 19.16 -6.52 -15.36
N GLU A 271 18.62 -5.72 -16.27
CA GLU A 271 18.12 -4.38 -16.00
C GLU A 271 16.91 -4.44 -15.06
N ILE A 272 15.93 -5.32 -15.34
CA ILE A 272 14.79 -5.52 -14.44
C ILE A 272 15.24 -5.93 -13.05
N ASP A 273 16.15 -6.90 -12.93
CA ASP A 273 16.68 -7.33 -11.64
C ASP A 273 17.41 -6.20 -10.89
N GLN A 274 18.09 -5.32 -11.61
CA GLN A 274 18.72 -4.14 -11.02
C GLN A 274 17.65 -3.17 -10.49
N GLN A 275 16.61 -2.88 -11.28
CA GLN A 275 15.51 -2.01 -10.86
C GLN A 275 14.76 -2.59 -9.65
N MET A 276 14.48 -3.89 -9.66
CA MET A 276 13.81 -4.57 -8.54
C MET A 276 14.65 -4.55 -7.26
N ARG A 277 15.99 -4.74 -7.36
CA ARG A 277 16.88 -4.61 -6.20
C ARG A 277 16.92 -3.18 -5.67
N LEU A 278 17.00 -2.18 -6.55
CA LEU A 278 16.98 -0.78 -6.17
C LEU A 278 15.65 -0.42 -5.48
N ALA A 279 14.54 -0.83 -6.06
CA ALA A 279 13.22 -0.63 -5.50
C ALA A 279 13.07 -1.32 -4.13
N GLN A 280 13.50 -2.57 -3.99
CA GLN A 280 13.48 -3.29 -2.73
C GLN A 280 14.31 -2.58 -1.65
N ASP A 281 15.53 -2.17 -1.96
CA ASP A 281 16.38 -1.47 -1.00
C ASP A 281 15.77 -0.14 -0.57
N LYS A 282 15.29 0.66 -1.53
CA LYS A 282 14.70 2.00 -1.25
C LYS A 282 13.34 1.92 -0.57
N LEU A 283 12.41 1.13 -1.12
CA LEU A 283 11.03 1.12 -0.68
C LEU A 283 10.82 0.28 0.60
N MET A 284 11.70 -0.67 0.88
CA MET A 284 11.53 -1.60 2.00
C MET A 284 12.75 -1.71 2.92
N ASP A 285 13.91 -2.15 2.42
CA ASP A 285 14.99 -2.61 3.27
C ASP A 285 15.59 -1.51 4.14
N GLN A 286 15.83 -0.32 3.59
CA GLN A 286 16.36 0.83 4.37
C GLN A 286 15.34 1.31 5.40
N ARG A 287 14.07 1.36 5.05
CA ARG A 287 12.98 1.75 5.92
C ARG A 287 12.83 0.76 7.07
N ASN A 288 12.77 -0.54 6.76
CA ASN A 288 12.68 -1.61 7.74
C ASN A 288 13.81 -1.52 8.79
N ARG A 289 15.06 -1.30 8.36
CA ARG A 289 16.19 -1.12 9.27
C ARG A 289 16.00 0.07 10.22
N ASN A 290 15.47 1.17 9.71
CA ASN A 290 15.23 2.39 10.48
C ASN A 290 14.10 2.22 11.51
N TRP A 291 13.12 1.34 11.24
CA TRP A 291 11.97 1.11 12.10
C TRP A 291 12.26 0.26 13.35
N ILE A 292 13.31 -0.57 13.32
CA ILE A 292 13.58 -1.52 14.41
C ILE A 292 13.80 -0.81 15.74
N ALA A 293 14.65 0.21 15.79
CA ALA A 293 14.93 0.91 17.04
C ALA A 293 13.68 1.62 17.62
N PRO A 294 12.85 2.34 16.85
CA PRO A 294 11.57 2.87 17.34
C PRO A 294 10.61 1.78 17.83
N ILE A 295 10.51 0.63 17.16
CA ILE A 295 9.65 -0.49 17.59
C ILE A 295 10.14 -1.04 18.94
N GLU A 296 11.46 -1.29 19.09
CA GLU A 296 12.03 -1.79 20.35
C GLU A 296 11.84 -0.78 21.51
N ALA A 297 12.02 0.51 21.25
CA ALA A 297 11.82 1.55 22.26
C ALA A 297 10.36 1.62 22.72
N ALA A 298 9.41 1.62 21.79
CA ALA A 298 7.99 1.64 22.10
C ALA A 298 7.57 0.39 22.90
N ALA A 299 8.07 -0.80 22.52
CA ALA A 299 7.80 -2.05 23.23
C ALA A 299 8.35 -2.03 24.66
N ALA A 300 9.57 -1.51 24.87
CA ALA A 300 10.16 -1.39 26.18
C ALA A 300 9.38 -0.41 27.09
N ASP A 301 8.86 0.69 26.54
CA ASP A 301 8.04 1.64 27.29
C ASP A 301 6.63 1.10 27.57
N ALA A 302 6.05 0.32 26.68
CA ALA A 302 4.78 -0.35 26.87
C ALA A 302 4.85 -1.42 27.97
N ALA A 303 5.92 -2.22 28.01
CA ALA A 303 6.13 -3.26 29.02
C ALA A 303 6.17 -2.69 30.45
N LYS A 304 6.77 -1.49 30.65
CA LYS A 304 6.72 -0.79 31.95
C LYS A 304 5.30 -0.48 32.45
N GLN A 305 4.33 -0.46 31.52
CA GLN A 305 2.92 -0.20 31.79
C GLN A 305 2.09 -1.50 31.83
N GLY A 306 2.72 -2.67 31.67
CA GLY A 306 2.04 -3.95 31.52
C GLY A 306 1.18 -4.03 30.25
N LYS A 307 1.58 -3.33 29.18
CA LYS A 307 0.85 -3.25 27.91
C LYS A 307 1.74 -3.70 26.75
N GLY A 308 1.08 -4.09 25.64
CA GLY A 308 1.75 -4.33 24.37
C GLY A 308 1.67 -3.13 23.41
N VAL A 309 2.32 -3.28 22.26
CA VAL A 309 2.30 -2.34 21.14
C VAL A 309 1.58 -2.98 19.96
N VAL A 310 0.84 -2.20 19.18
CA VAL A 310 0.37 -2.59 17.85
C VAL A 310 1.19 -1.81 16.81
N ALA A 311 1.73 -2.51 15.81
CA ALA A 311 2.42 -1.90 14.68
C ALA A 311 1.74 -2.33 13.38
N GLY A 312 1.21 -1.34 12.63
CA GLY A 312 0.52 -1.54 11.35
C GLY A 312 1.28 -0.83 10.23
N PHE A 313 1.72 -1.59 9.23
CA PHE A 313 2.44 -1.07 8.06
C PHE A 313 2.29 -2.02 6.87
N GLY A 314 2.58 -1.55 5.65
CA GLY A 314 2.38 -2.31 4.42
C GLY A 314 2.93 -3.73 4.49
N ALA A 315 2.13 -4.72 4.06
CA ALA A 315 2.41 -6.14 4.23
C ALA A 315 3.77 -6.58 3.63
N LEU A 316 4.27 -5.88 2.61
CA LEU A 316 5.57 -6.16 1.98
C LEU A 316 6.77 -5.84 2.90
N HIS A 317 6.57 -5.11 3.98
CA HIS A 317 7.62 -4.84 4.97
C HIS A 317 7.86 -6.02 5.94
N LEU A 318 6.94 -6.98 6.04
CA LEU A 318 7.04 -8.11 6.94
C LEU A 318 8.09 -9.16 6.48
N PRO A 319 8.02 -9.68 5.22
CA PRO A 319 8.87 -10.79 4.76
C PRO A 319 10.25 -10.33 4.31
N GLY A 320 11.10 -11.33 4.09
CA GLY A 320 12.43 -11.13 3.54
C GLY A 320 13.54 -11.12 4.61
N ARG A 321 14.79 -11.24 4.15
CA ARG A 321 15.97 -11.21 5.04
C ARG A 321 16.16 -9.87 5.74
N ASN A 322 15.72 -8.78 5.09
CA ASN A 322 15.68 -7.42 5.61
C ASN A 322 14.23 -6.98 5.95
N GLY A 323 13.28 -7.92 6.01
CA GLY A 323 11.94 -7.66 6.51
C GLY A 323 11.93 -7.44 8.02
N VAL A 324 10.94 -6.71 8.52
CA VAL A 324 10.83 -6.34 9.94
C VAL A 324 10.86 -7.59 10.83
N LEU A 325 10.22 -8.70 10.41
CA LEU A 325 10.20 -9.94 11.19
C LEU A 325 11.59 -10.55 11.36
N ALA A 326 12.36 -10.65 10.27
CA ALA A 326 13.72 -11.20 10.31
C ALA A 326 14.69 -10.27 11.08
N LEU A 327 14.52 -8.96 10.94
CA LEU A 327 15.34 -7.99 11.67
C LEU A 327 15.08 -8.02 13.18
N LEU A 328 13.81 -8.13 13.61
CA LEU A 328 13.47 -8.33 15.02
C LEU A 328 13.99 -9.67 15.54
N GLN A 329 13.86 -10.75 14.77
CA GLN A 329 14.41 -12.07 15.13
C GLN A 329 15.92 -11.99 15.35
N ALA A 330 16.66 -11.31 14.49
CA ALA A 330 18.09 -11.10 14.65
C ALA A 330 18.45 -10.28 15.91
N LYS A 331 17.52 -9.50 16.45
CA LYS A 331 17.64 -8.78 17.72
C LYS A 331 17.21 -9.59 18.95
N GLY A 332 16.94 -10.89 18.76
CA GLY A 332 16.55 -11.79 19.85
C GLY A 332 15.06 -11.81 20.18
N TRP A 333 14.21 -11.30 19.31
CA TRP A 333 12.76 -11.44 19.43
C TRP A 333 12.31 -12.82 18.98
N THR A 334 11.36 -13.41 19.67
CA THR A 334 10.64 -14.61 19.23
C THR A 334 9.49 -14.17 18.33
N ILE A 335 9.46 -14.65 17.09
CA ILE A 335 8.46 -14.30 16.09
C ILE A 335 7.48 -15.47 15.92
N ARG A 336 6.19 -15.22 16.07
CA ARG A 336 5.12 -16.21 15.95
C ARG A 336 4.01 -15.69 15.05
N PRO A 337 3.52 -16.47 14.06
CA PRO A 337 2.34 -16.11 13.30
C PRO A 337 1.10 -16.16 14.19
N ILE A 338 0.17 -15.24 14.03
CA ILE A 338 -1.14 -15.25 14.68
C ILE A 338 -2.12 -15.94 13.74
N LYS A 339 -2.45 -17.22 14.00
CA LYS A 339 -3.29 -18.05 13.14
C LYS A 339 -4.75 -17.59 13.14
N SER A 340 -5.48 -17.89 12.04
CA SER A 340 -6.92 -17.66 11.98
C SER A 340 -7.63 -18.40 13.14
N GLY A 341 -8.53 -17.71 13.86
CA GLY A 341 -9.21 -18.25 15.04
C GLY A 341 -8.45 -18.17 16.38
N GLU A 342 -7.17 -17.80 16.39
CA GLU A 342 -6.43 -17.48 17.61
C GLU A 342 -6.78 -16.06 18.10
N GLU A 343 -7.10 -15.89 19.39
CA GLU A 343 -7.17 -14.55 19.96
C GLU A 343 -5.76 -13.95 20.01
N ALA A 344 -5.61 -12.74 19.49
CA ALA A 344 -4.38 -11.99 19.66
C ALA A 344 -4.34 -11.53 21.12
N ASN A 345 -3.53 -12.19 21.95
CA ASN A 345 -3.29 -11.75 23.30
C ASN A 345 -2.47 -10.46 23.24
N GLY A 346 -3.12 -9.33 23.52
CA GLY A 346 -2.44 -8.13 23.95
C GLY A 346 -1.82 -8.43 25.31
N GLY A 347 -0.51 -8.27 25.48
CA GLY A 347 0.22 -8.55 26.71
C GLY A 347 -0.39 -7.89 27.94
#